data_b2de77611ee1dd31c3608405b6b7f32c
#
_entry.id   b2de77611ee1dd31c3608405b6b7f32c
#
_cell.length_a   1.000
_cell.length_b   1.000
_cell.length_c   1.000
_cell.angle_alpha   90.00
_cell.angle_beta   90.00
_cell.angle_gamma   90.00
#
_symmetry.space_group_name_H-M   'P 1'
#
loop_
_entity.id
_entity.type
_entity.pdbx_description
1 polymer ?
#
loop_
_entity_poly.entity_id
_entity_poly.type
_entity_poly.pdbx_seq_one_letter_code
_entity_poly.pdbx_strand_id
1 'polypeptide(L)'
;MAKKDKQIPVDAVQELADKATQAASVGGTDAAAETGQIEQAKEGQAPNPNQVQVNVDFLRTTKVHIAMPCYGGMLTESTFMSFIKFANQARQLGVDWTLETMVNESLISRARNTLTAKFLHQKESTHLMFIDADIGWEPWHLLVLLNHDKDVCAGLYPMKTMPLKWV
;
A
#
# COMPACT_ATOMS: atom_id res chain seq x y z
N MET A 1 3.92 -18.96 24.98
CA MET A 1 5.04 -18.15 24.47
C MET A 1 4.48 -17.25 23.38
N ALA A 2 4.26 -15.99 23.67
CA ALA A 2 3.78 -15.02 22.68
C ALA A 2 4.93 -14.74 21.70
N LYS A 3 4.71 -14.97 20.39
CA LYS A 3 5.62 -14.53 19.34
C LYS A 3 5.65 -12.99 19.40
N LYS A 4 6.84 -12.42 19.61
CA LYS A 4 7.06 -10.97 19.46
C LYS A 4 6.84 -10.63 17.99
N ASP A 5 5.80 -9.88 17.69
CA ASP A 5 5.54 -9.36 16.35
C ASP A 5 6.72 -8.47 15.92
N LYS A 6 7.26 -8.75 14.75
CA LYS A 6 8.43 -8.03 14.20
C LYS A 6 7.92 -6.74 13.57
N GLN A 7 8.06 -5.62 14.28
CA GLN A 7 7.72 -4.30 13.78
C GLN A 7 8.91 -3.68 13.04
N ILE A 8 8.68 -3.17 11.84
CA ILE A 8 9.69 -2.52 11.00
C ILE A 8 9.29 -1.05 10.81
N PRO A 9 10.21 -0.08 10.97
CA PRO A 9 9.95 1.33 10.69
C PRO A 9 9.61 1.56 9.21
N VAL A 10 8.71 2.49 8.95
CA VAL A 10 8.27 2.81 7.56
C VAL A 10 9.45 3.25 6.70
N ASP A 11 10.41 3.99 7.27
CA ASP A 11 11.62 4.43 6.56
C ASP A 11 12.48 3.23 6.08
N ALA A 12 12.56 2.16 6.86
CA ALA A 12 13.26 0.94 6.48
C ALA A 12 12.51 0.19 5.35
N VAL A 13 11.18 0.29 5.33
CA VAL A 13 10.35 -0.24 4.23
C VAL A 13 10.58 0.55 2.94
N GLN A 14 10.69 1.89 3.06
CA GLN A 14 11.01 2.76 1.93
C GLN A 14 12.44 2.53 1.42
N GLU A 15 13.42 2.41 2.30
CA GLU A 15 14.81 2.12 1.93
C GLU A 15 14.97 0.78 1.20
N LEU A 16 14.20 -0.23 1.60
CA LEU A 16 14.15 -1.52 0.89
C LEU A 16 13.56 -1.37 -0.53
N ALA A 17 12.53 -0.55 -0.69
CA ALA A 17 11.93 -0.28 -1.99
C ALA A 17 12.89 0.49 -2.91
N ASP A 18 13.62 1.47 -2.38
CA ASP A 18 14.58 2.28 -3.12
C ASP A 18 15.80 1.45 -3.56
N LYS A 19 16.31 0.58 -2.69
CA LYS A 19 17.39 -0.38 -3.02
C LYS A 19 16.98 -1.36 -4.11
N ALA A 20 15.75 -1.86 -4.08
CA ALA A 20 15.25 -2.77 -5.11
C ALA A 20 15.07 -2.06 -6.47
N THR A 21 14.69 -0.79 -6.46
CA THR A 21 14.57 0.02 -7.68
C THR A 21 15.95 0.31 -8.29
N GLN A 22 16.98 0.57 -7.47
CA GLN A 22 18.36 0.72 -7.92
C GLN A 22 18.95 -0.59 -8.49
N ALA A 23 18.68 -1.72 -7.85
CA ALA A 23 19.14 -3.03 -8.34
C ALA A 23 18.52 -3.42 -9.69
N ALA A 24 17.28 -2.99 -9.95
CA ALA A 24 16.60 -3.22 -11.22
C ALA A 24 17.12 -2.36 -12.38
N SER A 25 17.79 -1.25 -12.09
CA SER A 25 18.38 -0.34 -13.11
C SER A 25 19.79 -0.72 -13.55
N VAL A 26 20.47 -1.61 -12.83
CA VAL A 26 21.79 -2.14 -13.18
C VAL A 26 21.61 -3.56 -13.70
N GLY A 27 21.40 -3.69 -15.01
CA GLY A 27 21.37 -4.99 -15.67
C GLY A 27 22.74 -5.66 -15.61
N GLY A 28 22.83 -6.81 -14.92
CA GLY A 28 24.06 -7.64 -14.90
C GLY A 28 24.01 -8.66 -13.77
N THR A 29 23.87 -9.91 -14.18
CA THR A 29 24.23 -11.17 -13.50
C THR A 29 25.12 -11.01 -12.27
N ASP A 30 24.56 -11.27 -11.06
CA ASP A 30 25.17 -11.85 -9.86
C ASP A 30 24.31 -11.59 -8.60
N ALA A 31 23.05 -12.05 -8.63
CA ALA A 31 22.09 -11.84 -7.52
C ALA A 31 21.91 -13.07 -6.61
N ALA A 32 22.99 -13.83 -6.36
CA ALA A 32 22.88 -15.05 -5.54
C ALA A 32 23.64 -15.04 -4.21
N ALA A 33 24.25 -13.92 -3.79
CA ALA A 33 25.18 -13.96 -2.64
C ALA A 33 24.92 -12.96 -1.51
N GLU A 34 23.90 -12.11 -1.52
CA GLU A 34 23.70 -11.06 -0.49
C GLU A 34 22.42 -11.13 0.33
N THR A 35 21.80 -12.30 0.45
CA THR A 35 20.61 -12.49 1.31
C THR A 35 20.95 -12.67 2.80
N GLY A 36 22.20 -12.49 3.19
CA GLY A 36 22.72 -12.82 4.54
C GLY A 36 22.91 -11.67 5.53
N GLN A 37 22.64 -10.42 5.18
CA GLN A 37 22.97 -9.28 6.07
C GLN A 37 21.82 -8.33 6.44
N ILE A 38 20.60 -8.83 6.62
CA ILE A 38 19.50 -8.07 7.24
C ILE A 38 19.36 -8.46 8.73
N GLU A 39 20.44 -8.72 9.41
CA GLU A 39 20.46 -8.91 10.85
C GLU A 39 21.42 -7.93 11.49
N GLN A 40 20.90 -6.75 11.83
CA GLN A 40 21.27 -6.00 13.03
C GLN A 40 20.40 -4.73 13.12
N ALA A 41 19.10 -4.91 13.36
CA ALA A 41 18.34 -3.86 14.02
C ALA A 41 18.92 -3.73 15.43
N LYS A 42 19.49 -2.59 15.75
CA LYS A 42 20.07 -2.26 17.06
C LYS A 42 19.04 -2.52 18.15
N GLU A 43 19.19 -3.62 18.90
CA GLU A 43 18.47 -3.83 20.14
C GLU A 43 18.85 -2.71 21.11
N GLY A 44 17.89 -1.90 21.51
CA GLY A 44 18.07 -0.97 22.63
C GLY A 44 17.68 0.48 22.41
N GLN A 45 17.23 0.90 21.23
CA GLN A 45 16.73 2.27 21.07
C GLN A 45 15.21 2.30 21.26
N ALA A 46 14.74 3.14 22.21
CA ALA A 46 13.30 3.41 22.35
C ALA A 46 12.70 3.84 20.99
N PRO A 47 11.51 3.35 20.61
CA PRO A 47 10.93 3.69 19.32
C PRO A 47 10.79 5.21 19.21
N ASN A 48 11.26 5.77 18.10
CA ASN A 48 11.12 7.19 17.81
C ASN A 48 9.61 7.49 17.68
N PRO A 49 9.04 8.40 18.52
CA PRO A 49 7.61 8.67 18.50
C PRO A 49 7.10 9.23 17.16
N ASN A 50 8.00 9.68 16.30
CA ASN A 50 7.68 10.20 14.96
C ASN A 50 7.79 9.14 13.84
N GLN A 51 8.19 7.91 14.16
CA GLN A 51 8.26 6.83 13.18
C GLN A 51 7.04 5.92 13.30
N VAL A 52 6.27 5.84 12.23
CA VAL A 52 5.20 4.85 12.14
C VAL A 52 5.84 3.47 11.90
N GLN A 53 5.60 2.56 12.82
CA GLN A 53 6.05 1.17 12.70
C GLN A 53 4.95 0.32 12.07
N VAL A 54 5.33 -0.54 11.15
CA VAL A 54 4.40 -1.41 10.44
C VAL A 54 4.64 -2.87 10.87
N ASN A 55 3.57 -3.55 11.28
CA ASN A 55 3.63 -4.97 11.62
C ASN A 55 3.55 -5.81 10.34
N VAL A 56 4.70 -6.23 9.82
CA VAL A 56 4.79 -6.99 8.57
C VAL A 56 4.12 -8.37 8.68
N ASP A 57 4.18 -9.02 9.83
CA ASP A 57 3.55 -10.33 10.01
C ASP A 57 2.02 -10.21 9.97
N PHE A 58 1.45 -9.15 10.53
CA PHE A 58 0.03 -8.83 10.38
C PHE A 58 -0.32 -8.55 8.91
N LEU A 59 0.45 -7.71 8.23
CA LEU A 59 0.20 -7.37 6.83
C LEU A 59 0.19 -8.58 5.90
N ARG A 60 1.01 -9.59 6.16
CA ARG A 60 1.04 -10.85 5.39
C ARG A 60 -0.22 -11.70 5.58
N THR A 61 -0.99 -11.46 6.63
CA THR A 61 -2.29 -12.13 6.82
C THR A 61 -3.44 -11.39 6.15
N THR A 62 -3.19 -10.17 5.64
CA THR A 62 -4.20 -9.36 4.96
C THR A 62 -4.23 -9.64 3.47
N LYS A 63 -5.43 -9.60 2.90
CA LYS A 63 -5.64 -9.59 1.45
C LYS A 63 -6.49 -8.39 1.09
N VAL A 64 -5.87 -7.43 0.41
CA VAL A 64 -6.49 -6.14 0.12
C VAL A 64 -7.17 -6.15 -1.23
N HIS A 65 -8.46 -5.83 -1.27
CA HIS A 65 -9.18 -5.57 -2.51
C HIS A 65 -9.23 -4.05 -2.76
N ILE A 66 -8.47 -3.60 -3.74
CA ILE A 66 -8.48 -2.19 -4.15
C ILE A 66 -9.60 -2.00 -5.17
N ALA A 67 -10.54 -1.12 -4.85
CA ALA A 67 -11.69 -0.79 -5.67
C ALA A 67 -11.54 0.65 -6.19
N MET A 68 -11.46 0.81 -7.52
CA MET A 68 -11.20 2.10 -8.14
C MET A 68 -12.33 2.48 -9.11
N PRO A 69 -13.20 3.43 -8.75
CA PRO A 69 -14.09 4.07 -9.71
C PRO A 69 -13.25 4.81 -10.76
N CYS A 70 -13.44 4.46 -12.04
CA CYS A 70 -12.61 4.95 -13.15
C CYS A 70 -13.49 5.42 -14.30
N TYR A 71 -14.21 6.53 -14.11
CA TYR A 71 -15.09 7.09 -15.13
C TYR A 71 -14.30 7.43 -16.41
N GLY A 72 -14.82 6.98 -17.55
CA GLY A 72 -14.13 7.15 -18.85
C GLY A 72 -12.99 6.18 -19.10
N GLY A 73 -12.69 5.25 -18.19
CA GLY A 73 -11.62 4.26 -18.35
C GLY A 73 -10.21 4.86 -18.29
N MET A 74 -10.05 6.05 -17.70
CA MET A 74 -8.76 6.75 -17.61
C MET A 74 -8.33 6.89 -16.16
N LEU A 75 -7.02 6.84 -15.95
CA LEU A 75 -6.38 7.16 -14.68
C LEU A 75 -5.20 8.11 -14.92
N THR A 76 -4.81 8.85 -13.90
CA THR A 76 -3.65 9.76 -14.01
C THR A 76 -2.34 8.98 -13.98
N GLU A 77 -1.30 9.57 -14.58
CA GLU A 77 0.06 9.01 -14.55
C GLU A 77 0.53 8.78 -13.10
N SER A 78 0.28 9.75 -12.21
CA SER A 78 0.64 9.63 -10.80
C SER A 78 -0.04 8.45 -10.11
N THR A 79 -1.32 8.19 -10.39
CA THR A 79 -2.05 7.01 -9.89
C THR A 79 -1.42 5.72 -10.43
N PHE A 80 -1.13 5.68 -11.72
CA PHE A 80 -0.50 4.52 -12.36
C PHE A 80 0.86 4.20 -11.72
N MET A 81 1.71 5.21 -11.57
CA MET A 81 3.02 5.03 -10.93
C MET A 81 2.94 4.59 -9.47
N SER A 82 1.92 5.07 -8.75
CA SER A 82 1.65 4.62 -7.37
C SER A 82 1.34 3.12 -7.32
N PHE A 83 0.52 2.62 -8.25
CA PHE A 83 0.23 1.18 -8.35
C PHE A 83 1.46 0.34 -8.70
N ILE A 84 2.32 0.81 -9.61
CA ILE A 84 3.57 0.10 -9.96
C ILE A 84 4.49 0.01 -8.74
N LYS A 85 4.70 1.12 -8.04
CA LYS A 85 5.50 1.14 -6.80
C LYS A 85 4.90 0.20 -5.75
N PHE A 86 3.60 0.26 -5.54
CA PHE A 86 2.91 -0.58 -4.57
C PHE A 86 3.00 -2.07 -4.91
N ALA A 87 2.82 -2.44 -6.18
CA ALA A 87 2.93 -3.83 -6.62
C ALA A 87 4.31 -4.42 -6.29
N ASN A 88 5.38 -3.65 -6.54
CA ASN A 88 6.74 -4.05 -6.21
C ASN A 88 6.93 -4.22 -4.70
N GLN A 89 6.47 -3.27 -3.90
CA GLN A 89 6.61 -3.31 -2.45
C GLN A 89 5.75 -4.41 -1.81
N ALA A 90 4.51 -4.57 -2.24
CA ALA A 90 3.61 -5.63 -1.77
C ALA A 90 4.22 -7.02 -2.01
N ARG A 91 4.83 -7.23 -3.19
CA ARG A 91 5.53 -8.47 -3.50
C ARG A 91 6.71 -8.73 -2.56
N GLN A 92 7.51 -7.70 -2.25
CA GLN A 92 8.66 -7.83 -1.34
C GLN A 92 8.23 -8.15 0.10
N LEU A 93 7.14 -7.56 0.56
CA LEU A 93 6.61 -7.74 1.91
C LEU A 93 5.74 -9.00 2.04
N GLY A 94 5.32 -9.60 0.94
CA GLY A 94 4.39 -10.75 0.92
C GLY A 94 2.95 -10.34 1.25
N VAL A 95 2.52 -9.14 0.83
CA VAL A 95 1.15 -8.63 0.99
C VAL A 95 0.32 -8.99 -0.24
N ASP A 96 -0.77 -9.72 -0.04
CA ASP A 96 -1.70 -10.06 -1.12
C ASP A 96 -2.64 -8.90 -1.43
N TRP A 97 -2.87 -8.66 -2.72
CA TRP A 97 -3.80 -7.64 -3.15
C TRP A 97 -4.44 -7.95 -4.51
N THR A 98 -5.60 -7.36 -4.74
CA THR A 98 -6.32 -7.39 -6.01
C THR A 98 -6.78 -5.99 -6.37
N LEU A 99 -6.93 -5.70 -7.65
CA LEU A 99 -7.45 -4.43 -8.16
C LEU A 99 -8.69 -4.69 -9.01
N GLU A 100 -9.76 -3.97 -8.70
CA GLU A 100 -10.95 -3.92 -9.54
C GLU A 100 -11.29 -2.47 -9.90
N THR A 101 -11.45 -2.20 -11.19
CA THR A 101 -11.86 -0.89 -11.71
C THR A 101 -13.31 -0.94 -12.19
N MET A 102 -14.03 0.16 -12.01
CA MET A 102 -15.37 0.32 -12.59
C MET A 102 -15.39 1.49 -13.54
N VAL A 103 -15.60 1.20 -14.81
CA VAL A 103 -15.66 2.19 -15.89
C VAL A 103 -17.12 2.53 -16.27
N ASN A 104 -17.31 3.67 -16.92
CA ASN A 104 -18.59 4.11 -17.50
C ASN A 104 -19.75 4.30 -16.50
N GLU A 105 -19.46 4.46 -15.22
CA GLU A 105 -20.45 4.78 -14.20
C GLU A 105 -20.26 6.22 -13.73
N SER A 106 -21.19 7.09 -14.13
CA SER A 106 -21.13 8.53 -13.84
C SER A 106 -21.51 8.88 -12.39
N LEU A 107 -22.31 8.02 -11.73
CA LEU A 107 -22.71 8.23 -10.37
C LEU A 107 -21.74 7.52 -9.41
N ILE A 108 -20.86 8.28 -8.78
CA ILE A 108 -19.79 7.75 -7.91
C ILE A 108 -20.33 6.86 -6.76
N SER A 109 -21.46 7.23 -6.16
CA SER A 109 -22.09 6.42 -5.11
C SER A 109 -22.53 5.05 -5.62
N ARG A 110 -23.07 4.97 -6.84
CA ARG A 110 -23.48 3.72 -7.46
C ARG A 110 -22.27 2.86 -7.81
N ALA A 111 -21.20 3.49 -8.36
CA ALA A 111 -19.94 2.80 -8.62
C ALA A 111 -19.38 2.15 -7.35
N ARG A 112 -19.25 2.91 -6.26
CA ARG A 112 -18.76 2.41 -4.98
C ARG A 112 -19.66 1.32 -4.38
N ASN A 113 -20.98 1.48 -4.43
CA ASN A 113 -21.90 0.44 -3.96
C ASN A 113 -21.76 -0.87 -4.74
N THR A 114 -21.60 -0.79 -6.06
CA THR A 114 -21.40 -1.99 -6.90
C THR A 114 -20.06 -2.66 -6.59
N LEU A 115 -18.98 -1.90 -6.46
CA LEU A 115 -17.67 -2.43 -6.09
C LEU A 115 -17.69 -3.06 -4.69
N THR A 116 -18.39 -2.44 -3.72
CA THR A 116 -18.61 -3.02 -2.39
C THR A 116 -19.36 -4.35 -2.47
N ALA A 117 -20.44 -4.42 -3.27
CA ALA A 117 -21.20 -5.64 -3.42
C ALA A 117 -20.36 -6.78 -4.01
N LYS A 118 -19.51 -6.48 -4.98
CA LYS A 118 -18.56 -7.45 -5.55
C LYS A 118 -17.53 -7.92 -4.54
N PHE A 119 -16.94 -7.00 -3.75
CA PHE A 119 -16.04 -7.35 -2.66
C PHE A 119 -16.71 -8.30 -1.66
N LEU A 120 -17.91 -7.99 -1.22
CA LEU A 120 -18.65 -8.82 -0.27
C LEU A 120 -19.00 -10.21 -0.83
N HIS A 121 -19.18 -10.31 -2.15
CA HIS A 121 -19.50 -11.57 -2.81
C HIS A 121 -18.29 -12.53 -2.90
N GLN A 122 -17.09 -12.02 -3.15
CA GLN A 122 -15.92 -12.87 -3.39
C GLN A 122 -15.32 -13.53 -2.15
N LYS A 123 -15.57 -13.04 -0.94
CA LYS A 123 -15.16 -13.61 0.37
C LYS A 123 -13.67 -13.92 0.56
N GLU A 124 -12.84 -13.65 -0.42
CA GLU A 124 -11.40 -13.98 -0.39
C GLU A 124 -10.56 -12.86 0.22
N SER A 125 -11.01 -11.62 0.09
CA SER A 125 -10.27 -10.46 0.58
C SER A 125 -10.72 -10.07 1.98
N THR A 126 -9.78 -9.61 2.79
CA THR A 126 -10.01 -9.22 4.18
C THR A 126 -10.33 -7.73 4.33
N HIS A 127 -9.80 -6.90 3.43
CA HIS A 127 -9.92 -5.45 3.48
C HIS A 127 -10.37 -4.89 2.12
N LEU A 128 -11.25 -3.89 2.17
CA LEU A 128 -11.66 -3.11 1.00
C LEU A 128 -11.01 -1.73 1.07
N MET A 129 -10.28 -1.35 0.03
CA MET A 129 -9.67 -0.02 -0.10
C MET A 129 -10.21 0.70 -1.32
N PHE A 130 -10.82 1.87 -1.13
CA PHE A 130 -11.17 2.75 -2.23
C PHE A 130 -10.03 3.72 -2.53
N ILE A 131 -9.65 3.80 -3.81
CA ILE A 131 -8.70 4.79 -4.33
C ILE A 131 -9.31 5.40 -5.60
N ASP A 132 -9.36 6.72 -5.67
CA ASP A 132 -9.85 7.39 -6.88
C ASP A 132 -8.77 7.38 -7.98
N ALA A 133 -9.20 7.35 -9.24
CA ALA A 133 -8.33 7.17 -10.42
C ALA A 133 -7.40 8.36 -10.72
N ASP A 134 -7.48 9.43 -9.93
CA ASP A 134 -6.73 10.68 -10.10
C ASP A 134 -5.96 11.11 -8.85
N ILE A 135 -5.70 10.15 -7.94
CA ILE A 135 -4.91 10.36 -6.72
C ILE A 135 -3.58 9.62 -6.83
N GLY A 136 -2.47 10.39 -6.74
CA GLY A 136 -1.14 9.83 -6.52
C GLY A 136 -0.90 9.57 -5.03
N TRP A 137 -0.27 8.44 -4.71
CA TRP A 137 -0.01 8.01 -3.34
C TRP A 137 1.28 7.20 -3.26
N GLU A 138 1.88 7.13 -2.08
CA GLU A 138 3.04 6.28 -1.84
C GLU A 138 2.61 4.95 -1.23
N PRO A 139 3.29 3.85 -1.55
CA PRO A 139 2.93 2.51 -1.08
C PRO A 139 2.74 2.41 0.44
N TRP A 140 3.57 3.10 1.21
CA TRP A 140 3.50 3.08 2.67
C TRP A 140 2.21 3.70 3.22
N HIS A 141 1.51 4.59 2.48
CA HIS A 141 0.21 5.13 2.91
C HIS A 141 -0.81 4.00 3.12
N LEU A 142 -0.92 3.07 2.16
CA LEU A 142 -1.83 1.93 2.27
C LEU A 142 -1.40 0.98 3.39
N LEU A 143 -0.09 0.70 3.50
CA LEU A 143 0.43 -0.18 4.55
C LEU A 143 0.17 0.37 5.95
N VAL A 144 0.28 1.69 6.14
CA VAL A 144 -0.05 2.35 7.41
C VAL A 144 -1.53 2.25 7.72
N LEU A 145 -2.40 2.51 6.74
CA LEU A 145 -3.85 2.38 6.93
C LEU A 145 -4.24 0.98 7.36
N LEU A 146 -3.69 -0.06 6.74
CA LEU A 146 -3.89 -1.44 7.14
C LEU A 146 -3.39 -1.70 8.55
N ASN A 147 -2.20 -1.20 8.89
CA ASN A 147 -1.58 -1.41 10.20
C ASN A 147 -2.35 -0.78 11.37
N HIS A 148 -3.25 0.17 11.10
CA HIS A 148 -4.14 0.70 12.13
C HIS A 148 -5.13 -0.33 12.64
N ASP A 149 -5.42 -1.38 11.89
CA ASP A 149 -6.35 -2.48 12.26
C ASP A 149 -7.67 -1.94 12.82
N LYS A 150 -8.32 -1.07 12.06
CA LYS A 150 -9.60 -0.42 12.39
C LYS A 150 -10.67 -0.82 11.39
N ASP A 151 -11.91 -0.89 11.86
CA ASP A 151 -13.07 -1.19 11.02
C ASP A 151 -13.21 -0.20 9.84
N VAL A 152 -12.87 1.07 10.07
CA VAL A 152 -12.82 2.12 9.05
C VAL A 152 -11.62 3.03 9.29
N CYS A 153 -10.81 3.23 8.26
CA CYS A 153 -9.66 4.12 8.29
C CYS A 153 -9.55 4.88 6.97
N ALA A 154 -9.14 6.13 7.00
CA ALA A 154 -8.97 6.94 5.81
C ALA A 154 -7.72 7.83 5.90
N GLY A 155 -7.07 8.05 4.76
CA GLY A 155 -5.99 9.02 4.61
C GLY A 155 -6.55 10.41 4.32
N LEU A 156 -5.97 11.42 4.93
CA LEU A 156 -6.25 12.82 4.58
C LEU A 156 -5.46 13.22 3.33
N TYR A 157 -6.11 13.92 2.42
CA TYR A 157 -5.46 14.49 1.23
C TYR A 157 -6.00 15.89 0.93
N PRO A 158 -5.19 16.77 0.32
CA PRO A 158 -5.60 18.13 0.03
C PRO A 158 -6.57 18.18 -1.14
N MET A 159 -7.42 19.18 -1.16
CA MET A 159 -8.21 19.54 -2.35
C MET A 159 -7.28 19.96 -3.50
N LYS A 160 -7.70 19.71 -4.74
CA LYS A 160 -6.99 20.16 -5.97
C LYS A 160 -7.14 21.66 -6.21
N THR A 161 -6.76 22.47 -5.22
CA THR A 161 -6.84 23.96 -5.25
C THR A 161 -5.54 24.56 -4.75
N MET A 162 -5.27 25.79 -5.22
CA MET A 162 -4.17 26.60 -4.69
C MET A 162 -4.75 27.86 -4.02
N PRO A 163 -4.38 28.25 -2.79
CA PRO A 163 -3.50 27.50 -1.89
C PRO A 163 -4.11 26.15 -1.46
N LEU A 164 -3.27 25.21 -1.04
CA LEU A 164 -3.72 23.88 -0.59
C LEU A 164 -4.70 24.00 0.57
N LYS A 165 -5.83 23.29 0.46
CA LYS A 165 -6.83 23.14 1.52
C LYS A 165 -7.02 21.66 1.81
N TRP A 166 -7.11 21.31 3.06
CA TRP A 166 -7.37 19.94 3.51
C TRP A 166 -8.88 19.71 3.64
N VAL A 167 -9.31 18.50 3.33
CA VAL A 167 -10.70 18.04 3.47
C VAL A 167 -10.82 17.18 4.71
#